data_0410e03de947e115daf609df1888bbf8
#
_entry.id   0410e03de947e115daf609df1888bbf8
#
_cell.length_a   1.000
_cell.length_b   1.000
_cell.length_c   1.000
_cell.angle_alpha   90.00
_cell.angle_beta   90.00
_cell.angle_gamma   90.00
#
_symmetry.space_group_name_H-M   'P 1'
#
loop_
_entity.id
_entity.type
_entity.pdbx_description
1 polymer ?
#
loop_
_entity_poly.entity_id
_entity_poly.type
_entity_poly.pdbx_seq_one_letter_code
_entity_poly.pdbx_strand_id
1 'polypeptide(L)'
;MNFLPTWPITFDTMTVFGLLLILGALGGYLSHRFPWLPSITGFMLIGLLFGPSGLAVLDEETLAKSRILVDIALGLILYRLGLSLKLSLLRERVTLGVMGLAESSLTIIVITGVLWIAGFALPVAGLVAAIVVSSSPAVLLHVAHEVRASGDVTETTKTLVAINNVVSFVAFSALLPLVQFSSGKSWSEILLLPTYRFFGSLILGCTAGAVVYVLTHRTREATQYRLAFVIGGVMLTTGLANVFNLSALYAPLVLGIVVKNLEQEDTVSQIQFGESFELFFIVLFVSAGANLHLHDLITLAPVVILLVVTRSLAKVGGVVAVAAATREALNKAVARGMLLIPMAGMAIGLTRTTAELFPDQAASVAAVVLGAVAVFETIGPPLAAYAFNLAGEAGQAQKHTSPEALATTVEEAS
;
A
#
# COMPACT_ATOMS: atom_id res chain seq x y z
N MET A 1 -35.11 32.57 12.79
CA MET A 1 -33.65 32.67 12.87
C MET A 1 -33.11 31.34 13.41
N ASN A 2 -32.72 30.43 12.52
CA ASN A 2 -32.16 29.12 12.93
C ASN A 2 -30.66 29.25 13.04
N PHE A 3 -30.16 29.82 14.16
CA PHE A 3 -28.73 29.85 14.47
C PHE A 3 -28.25 28.63 15.25
N LEU A 4 -29.17 27.75 15.65
CA LEU A 4 -28.86 26.46 16.24
C LEU A 4 -28.71 25.40 15.16
N PRO A 5 -27.73 24.49 15.29
CA PRO A 5 -27.58 23.39 14.35
C PRO A 5 -28.83 22.51 14.34
N THR A 6 -29.19 22.04 13.14
CA THR A 6 -30.30 21.07 13.00
C THR A 6 -29.79 19.68 13.42
N TRP A 7 -30.61 18.94 14.15
CA TRP A 7 -30.30 17.57 14.52
C TRP A 7 -30.84 16.59 13.47
N PRO A 8 -30.06 15.51 13.07
CA PRO A 8 -28.76 15.16 13.54
C PRO A 8 -27.65 16.10 13.02
N ILE A 9 -26.60 16.30 13.84
CA ILE A 9 -25.45 17.14 13.48
C ILE A 9 -24.66 16.41 12.39
N THR A 10 -24.54 17.02 11.23
CA THR A 10 -23.69 16.50 10.13
C THR A 10 -22.28 17.06 10.27
N PHE A 11 -21.28 16.18 10.39
CA PHE A 11 -19.88 16.57 10.44
C PHE A 11 -19.40 16.99 9.04
N ASP A 12 -18.65 18.08 8.99
CA ASP A 12 -17.92 18.49 7.79
C ASP A 12 -16.57 17.74 7.68
N THR A 13 -15.87 17.88 6.54
CA THR A 13 -14.60 17.21 6.30
C THR A 13 -13.52 17.58 7.32
N MET A 14 -13.51 18.85 7.81
CA MET A 14 -12.54 19.29 8.82
C MET A 14 -12.80 18.64 10.18
N THR A 15 -14.07 18.59 10.60
CA THR A 15 -14.47 17.92 11.84
C THR A 15 -14.13 16.43 11.80
N VAL A 16 -14.42 15.77 10.66
CA VAL A 16 -14.07 14.36 10.45
C VAL A 16 -12.55 14.15 10.53
N PHE A 17 -11.77 15.01 9.90
CA PHE A 17 -10.31 14.92 9.96
C PHE A 17 -9.79 15.05 11.40
N GLY A 18 -10.26 16.07 12.13
CA GLY A 18 -9.89 16.26 13.54
C GLY A 18 -10.27 15.06 14.41
N LEU A 19 -11.47 14.51 14.20
CA LEU A 19 -11.95 13.33 14.93
C LEU A 19 -11.09 12.09 14.64
N LEU A 20 -10.78 11.81 13.37
CA LEU A 20 -9.91 10.70 12.98
C LEU A 20 -8.52 10.81 13.59
N LEU A 21 -7.94 12.02 13.62
CA LEU A 21 -6.63 12.26 14.24
C LEU A 21 -6.65 12.04 15.74
N ILE A 22 -7.66 12.56 16.45
CA ILE A 22 -7.78 12.40 17.91
C ILE A 22 -7.98 10.93 18.27
N LEU A 23 -8.92 10.26 17.60
CA LEU A 23 -9.20 8.84 17.82
C LEU A 23 -7.96 7.99 17.50
N GLY A 24 -7.30 8.27 16.39
CA GLY A 24 -6.08 7.57 16.01
C GLY A 24 -4.94 7.81 17.00
N ALA A 25 -4.72 9.04 17.45
CA ALA A 25 -3.74 9.33 18.48
C ALA A 25 -4.00 8.56 19.79
N LEU A 26 -5.28 8.41 20.18
CA LEU A 26 -5.67 7.55 21.30
C LEU A 26 -5.31 6.08 21.02
N GLY A 27 -5.55 5.58 19.81
CA GLY A 27 -5.17 4.22 19.42
C GLY A 27 -3.66 3.99 19.48
N GLY A 28 -2.88 4.93 18.95
CA GLY A 28 -1.42 4.91 19.04
C GLY A 28 -0.90 4.98 20.47
N TYR A 29 -1.49 5.84 21.29
CA TYR A 29 -1.14 5.93 22.71
C TYR A 29 -1.42 4.62 23.46
N LEU A 30 -2.57 3.99 23.19
CA LEU A 30 -2.90 2.68 23.78
C LEU A 30 -1.90 1.60 23.33
N SER A 31 -1.54 1.58 22.04
CA SER A 31 -0.53 0.64 21.53
C SER A 31 0.83 0.85 22.17
N HIS A 32 1.23 2.07 22.45
CA HIS A 32 2.50 2.36 23.14
C HIS A 32 2.58 1.72 24.54
N ARG A 33 1.44 1.47 25.18
CA ARG A 33 1.37 0.76 26.49
C ARG A 33 1.61 -0.76 26.36
N PHE A 34 1.48 -1.31 25.16
CA PHE A 34 1.61 -2.74 24.88
C PHE A 34 2.70 -2.96 23.83
N PRO A 35 3.97 -3.24 24.20
CA PRO A 35 5.11 -3.32 23.28
C PRO A 35 4.97 -4.36 22.14
N TRP A 36 4.01 -5.29 22.30
CA TRP A 36 3.71 -6.31 21.28
C TRP A 36 2.70 -5.85 20.24
N LEU A 37 2.02 -4.70 20.45
CA LEU A 37 0.96 -4.18 19.59
C LEU A 37 1.48 -2.99 18.79
N PRO A 38 1.73 -3.15 17.45
CA PRO A 38 2.09 -2.02 16.60
C PRO A 38 1.01 -0.95 16.55
N SER A 39 1.39 0.32 16.40
CA SER A 39 0.49 1.46 16.39
C SER A 39 -0.59 1.38 15.31
N ILE A 40 -0.27 0.83 14.13
CA ILE A 40 -1.26 0.57 13.07
C ILE A 40 -2.44 -0.27 13.59
N THR A 41 -2.15 -1.34 14.31
CA THR A 41 -3.21 -2.20 14.87
C THR A 41 -4.06 -1.42 15.87
N GLY A 42 -3.43 -0.54 16.68
CA GLY A 42 -4.17 0.36 17.58
C GLY A 42 -5.07 1.35 16.83
N PHE A 43 -4.58 1.96 15.75
CA PHE A 43 -5.40 2.84 14.89
C PHE A 43 -6.61 2.11 14.34
N MET A 44 -6.42 0.88 13.83
CA MET A 44 -7.50 0.08 13.27
C MET A 44 -8.52 -0.37 14.31
N LEU A 45 -8.06 -0.79 15.49
CA LEU A 45 -8.97 -1.19 16.58
C LEU A 45 -9.83 -0.03 17.05
N ILE A 46 -9.28 1.17 17.16
CA ILE A 46 -10.04 2.38 17.47
C ILE A 46 -11.00 2.71 16.32
N GLY A 47 -10.55 2.61 15.07
CA GLY A 47 -11.42 2.77 13.90
C GLY A 47 -12.61 1.81 13.94
N LEU A 48 -12.38 0.53 14.16
CA LEU A 48 -13.42 -0.49 14.30
C LEU A 48 -14.39 -0.19 15.45
N LEU A 49 -13.87 0.22 16.62
CA LEU A 49 -14.68 0.54 17.80
C LEU A 49 -15.61 1.73 17.54
N PHE A 50 -15.13 2.78 16.86
CA PHE A 50 -15.91 3.99 16.59
C PHE A 50 -16.61 3.96 15.24
N GLY A 51 -16.34 2.96 14.39
CA GLY A 51 -16.96 2.74 13.09
C GLY A 51 -18.38 2.18 13.15
N PRO A 52 -19.02 1.96 11.99
CA PRO A 52 -20.39 1.45 11.88
C PRO A 52 -20.62 0.10 12.57
N SER A 53 -19.61 -0.75 12.62
CA SER A 53 -19.66 -2.06 13.28
C SER A 53 -19.54 -2.00 14.81
N GLY A 54 -19.16 -0.84 15.37
CA GLY A 54 -19.01 -0.61 16.80
C GLY A 54 -19.99 0.43 17.35
N LEU A 55 -19.46 1.57 17.79
CA LEU A 55 -20.25 2.66 18.39
C LEU A 55 -20.98 3.54 17.36
N ALA A 56 -20.73 3.36 16.06
CA ALA A 56 -21.33 4.11 14.95
C ALA A 56 -21.17 5.65 15.05
N VAL A 57 -20.09 6.12 15.68
CA VAL A 57 -19.73 7.57 15.72
C VAL A 57 -19.22 8.02 14.37
N LEU A 58 -18.44 7.14 13.70
CA LEU A 58 -17.99 7.29 12.32
C LEU A 58 -18.95 6.49 11.43
N ASP A 59 -20.08 7.09 11.06
CA ASP A 59 -21.04 6.48 10.16
C ASP A 59 -20.56 6.49 8.71
N GLU A 60 -21.27 5.82 7.81
CA GLU A 60 -20.88 5.71 6.39
C GLU A 60 -20.79 7.08 5.70
N GLU A 61 -21.67 8.04 6.07
CA GLU A 61 -21.65 9.39 5.51
C GLU A 61 -20.37 10.14 5.94
N THR A 62 -20.03 10.03 7.22
CA THR A 62 -18.79 10.60 7.80
C THR A 62 -17.55 10.00 7.14
N LEU A 63 -17.53 8.68 6.97
CA LEU A 63 -16.42 7.99 6.29
C LEU A 63 -16.31 8.37 4.80
N ALA A 64 -17.43 8.60 4.12
CA ALA A 64 -17.41 9.09 2.75
C ALA A 64 -16.72 10.46 2.63
N LYS A 65 -16.89 11.36 3.62
CA LYS A 65 -16.22 12.66 3.69
C LYS A 65 -14.70 12.54 3.94
N SER A 66 -14.26 11.47 4.60
CA SER A 66 -12.81 11.19 4.82
C SER A 66 -12.09 10.69 3.58
N ARG A 67 -12.82 10.29 2.53
CA ARG A 67 -12.27 9.66 1.32
C ARG A 67 -11.14 10.48 0.67
N ILE A 68 -11.30 11.80 0.58
CA ILE A 68 -10.29 12.68 -0.03
C ILE A 68 -8.98 12.66 0.77
N LEU A 69 -9.08 12.54 2.09
CA LEU A 69 -7.91 12.47 2.99
C LEU A 69 -7.19 11.13 2.84
N VAL A 70 -7.96 10.05 2.70
CA VAL A 70 -7.43 8.70 2.44
C VAL A 70 -6.75 8.65 1.06
N ASP A 71 -7.33 9.25 0.04
CA ASP A 71 -6.74 9.32 -1.31
C ASP A 71 -5.42 10.11 -1.30
N ILE A 72 -5.33 11.22 -0.55
CA ILE A 72 -4.09 11.97 -0.35
C ILE A 72 -3.04 11.11 0.37
N ALA A 73 -3.44 10.46 1.45
CA ALA A 73 -2.55 9.59 2.22
C ALA A 73 -1.99 8.46 1.36
N LEU A 74 -2.84 7.77 0.61
CA LEU A 74 -2.44 6.70 -0.31
C LEU A 74 -1.53 7.21 -1.42
N GLY A 75 -1.84 8.37 -2.01
CA GLY A 75 -1.00 8.99 -3.04
C GLY A 75 0.42 9.25 -2.54
N LEU A 76 0.56 9.84 -1.35
CA LEU A 76 1.86 10.12 -0.72
C LEU A 76 2.62 8.84 -0.35
N ILE A 77 1.93 7.83 0.17
CA ILE A 77 2.52 6.54 0.51
C ILE A 77 3.03 5.82 -0.75
N LEU A 78 2.24 5.82 -1.83
CA LEU A 78 2.63 5.20 -3.09
C LEU A 78 3.76 5.96 -3.80
N TYR A 79 3.77 7.28 -3.74
CA TYR A 79 4.91 8.09 -4.16
C TYR A 79 6.19 7.67 -3.41
N ARG A 80 6.12 7.60 -2.08
CA ARG A 80 7.27 7.18 -1.25
C ARG A 80 7.71 5.77 -1.57
N LEU A 81 6.78 4.85 -1.83
CA LEU A 81 7.10 3.51 -2.32
C LEU A 81 7.79 3.57 -3.68
N GLY A 82 7.31 4.40 -4.61
CA GLY A 82 7.93 4.59 -5.92
C GLY A 82 9.39 5.00 -5.83
N LEU A 83 9.74 5.84 -4.85
CA LEU A 83 11.13 6.22 -4.55
C LEU A 83 12.02 5.02 -4.14
N SER A 84 11.44 3.89 -3.74
CA SER A 84 12.20 2.68 -3.41
C SER A 84 12.57 1.85 -4.65
N LEU A 85 11.98 2.12 -5.82
CA LEU A 85 12.23 1.39 -7.05
C LEU A 85 13.32 2.06 -7.89
N LYS A 86 14.57 1.73 -7.60
CA LYS A 86 15.72 2.16 -8.39
C LYS A 86 16.00 1.15 -9.50
N LEU A 87 15.73 1.53 -10.75
CA LEU A 87 15.89 0.63 -11.92
C LEU A 87 17.34 0.17 -12.14
N SER A 88 18.33 1.00 -11.78
CA SER A 88 19.74 0.58 -11.80
C SER A 88 20.00 -0.58 -10.86
N LEU A 89 19.40 -0.56 -9.66
CA LEU A 89 19.53 -1.66 -8.68
C LEU A 89 18.93 -2.97 -9.22
N LEU A 90 17.84 -2.91 -9.97
CA LEU A 90 17.25 -4.10 -10.61
C LEU A 90 18.14 -4.64 -11.72
N ARG A 91 18.93 -3.78 -12.40
CA ARG A 91 19.93 -4.21 -13.40
C ARG A 91 21.16 -4.83 -12.74
N GLU A 92 21.60 -4.27 -11.62
CA GLU A 92 22.73 -4.77 -10.84
C GLU A 92 22.40 -6.04 -10.07
N ARG A 93 21.20 -6.10 -9.48
CA ARG A 93 20.68 -7.26 -8.72
C ARG A 93 19.47 -7.86 -9.42
N VAL A 94 19.69 -8.48 -10.56
CA VAL A 94 18.62 -9.14 -11.36
C VAL A 94 17.79 -10.12 -10.53
N THR A 95 18.42 -10.73 -9.53
CA THR A 95 17.75 -11.65 -8.57
C THR A 95 16.55 -11.01 -7.86
N LEU A 96 16.59 -9.71 -7.55
CA LEU A 96 15.45 -9.03 -6.93
C LEU A 96 14.27 -8.92 -7.89
N GLY A 97 14.54 -8.56 -9.15
CA GLY A 97 13.50 -8.52 -10.20
C GLY A 97 12.90 -9.90 -10.41
N VAL A 98 13.74 -10.93 -10.51
CA VAL A 98 13.29 -12.34 -10.65
C VAL A 98 12.49 -12.78 -9.43
N MET A 99 12.93 -12.44 -8.22
CA MET A 99 12.23 -12.77 -6.97
C MET A 99 10.84 -12.13 -6.92
N GLY A 100 10.73 -10.82 -7.24
CA GLY A 100 9.44 -10.13 -7.25
C GLY A 100 8.48 -10.68 -8.31
N LEU A 101 8.98 -10.96 -9.51
CA LEU A 101 8.15 -11.54 -10.59
C LEU A 101 7.76 -13.00 -10.29
N ALA A 102 8.69 -13.83 -9.79
CA ALA A 102 8.42 -15.22 -9.47
C ALA A 102 7.41 -15.35 -8.33
N GLU A 103 7.59 -14.58 -7.25
CA GLU A 103 6.67 -14.54 -6.12
C GLU A 103 5.28 -14.07 -6.56
N SER A 104 5.19 -12.96 -7.31
CA SER A 104 3.93 -12.42 -7.79
C SER A 104 3.22 -13.39 -8.75
N SER A 105 3.96 -13.99 -9.69
CA SER A 105 3.40 -14.97 -10.63
C SER A 105 2.90 -16.22 -9.91
N LEU A 106 3.69 -16.75 -8.97
CA LEU A 106 3.28 -17.90 -8.16
C LEU A 106 2.00 -17.57 -7.37
N THR A 107 1.95 -16.41 -6.74
CA THR A 107 0.77 -15.97 -5.98
C THR A 107 -0.46 -15.88 -6.89
N ILE A 108 -0.35 -15.26 -8.08
CA ILE A 108 -1.47 -15.16 -9.04
C ILE A 108 -1.93 -16.56 -9.47
N ILE A 109 -1.01 -17.45 -9.86
CA ILE A 109 -1.36 -18.80 -10.32
C ILE A 109 -2.04 -19.61 -9.22
N VAL A 110 -1.46 -19.62 -8.02
CA VAL A 110 -1.98 -20.42 -6.89
C VAL A 110 -3.35 -19.90 -6.45
N ILE A 111 -3.52 -18.58 -6.29
CA ILE A 111 -4.80 -17.99 -5.88
C ILE A 111 -5.87 -18.21 -6.96
N THR A 112 -5.53 -18.01 -8.24
CA THR A 112 -6.47 -18.29 -9.35
C THR A 112 -6.93 -19.74 -9.30
N GLY A 113 -6.01 -20.70 -9.13
CA GLY A 113 -6.33 -22.12 -9.06
C GLY A 113 -7.21 -22.46 -7.85
N VAL A 114 -6.88 -21.92 -6.68
CA VAL A 114 -7.65 -22.19 -5.44
C VAL A 114 -9.07 -21.63 -5.53
N LEU A 115 -9.24 -20.39 -6.02
CA LEU A 115 -10.56 -19.80 -6.18
C LEU A 115 -11.37 -20.47 -7.28
N TRP A 116 -10.74 -20.93 -8.36
CA TRP A 116 -11.40 -21.70 -9.39
C TRP A 116 -11.92 -23.05 -8.84
N ILE A 117 -11.12 -23.76 -8.06
CA ILE A 117 -11.54 -25.00 -7.36
C ILE A 117 -12.66 -24.69 -6.34
N ALA A 118 -12.65 -23.52 -5.71
CA ALA A 118 -13.71 -23.07 -4.80
C ALA A 118 -15.01 -22.66 -5.53
N GLY A 119 -15.06 -22.77 -6.88
CA GLY A 119 -16.26 -22.54 -7.69
C GLY A 119 -16.38 -21.15 -8.32
N PHE A 120 -15.35 -20.31 -8.21
CA PHE A 120 -15.34 -19.02 -8.91
C PHE A 120 -15.08 -19.21 -10.42
N ALA A 121 -15.72 -18.38 -11.25
CA ALA A 121 -15.41 -18.36 -12.68
C ALA A 121 -13.93 -17.98 -12.88
N LEU A 122 -13.23 -18.67 -13.80
CA LEU A 122 -11.79 -18.49 -14.01
C LEU A 122 -11.35 -17.05 -14.23
N PRO A 123 -12.06 -16.19 -15.04
CA PRO A 123 -11.69 -14.79 -15.20
C PRO A 123 -11.81 -13.98 -13.89
N VAL A 124 -12.84 -14.28 -13.08
CA VAL A 124 -13.06 -13.62 -11.79
C VAL A 124 -11.99 -14.04 -10.78
N ALA A 125 -11.68 -15.34 -10.71
CA ALA A 125 -10.62 -15.88 -9.89
C ALA A 125 -9.26 -15.23 -10.22
N GLY A 126 -8.95 -15.09 -11.52
CA GLY A 126 -7.76 -14.40 -12.00
C GLY A 126 -7.74 -12.91 -11.62
N LEU A 127 -8.87 -12.21 -11.74
CA LEU A 127 -8.98 -10.82 -11.36
C LEU A 127 -8.76 -10.61 -9.85
N VAL A 128 -9.38 -11.44 -9.02
CA VAL A 128 -9.14 -11.44 -7.56
C VAL A 128 -7.67 -11.72 -7.26
N ALA A 129 -7.05 -12.69 -7.93
CA ALA A 129 -5.64 -13.01 -7.75
C ALA A 129 -4.73 -11.83 -8.12
N ALA A 130 -5.02 -11.11 -9.22
CA ALA A 130 -4.28 -9.91 -9.60
C ALA A 130 -4.41 -8.77 -8.57
N ILE A 131 -5.57 -8.63 -7.94
CA ILE A 131 -5.78 -7.65 -6.86
C ILE A 131 -4.97 -8.05 -5.62
N VAL A 132 -5.11 -9.30 -5.18
CA VAL A 132 -4.53 -9.74 -3.91
C VAL A 132 -3.03 -10.03 -3.96
N VAL A 133 -2.40 -10.04 -5.14
CA VAL A 133 -0.94 -10.11 -5.24
C VAL A 133 -0.26 -8.86 -4.67
N SER A 134 -0.94 -7.72 -4.66
CA SER A 134 -0.42 -6.47 -4.10
C SER A 134 0.00 -6.61 -2.63
N SER A 135 1.02 -5.87 -2.22
CA SER A 135 1.50 -5.82 -0.84
C SER A 135 1.36 -4.40 -0.29
N SER A 136 1.17 -4.25 1.02
CA SER A 136 0.95 -2.95 1.65
C SER A 136 2.25 -2.18 1.86
N PRO A 137 2.49 -1.08 1.14
CA PRO A 137 3.61 -0.19 1.40
C PRO A 137 3.45 0.55 2.73
N ALA A 138 2.21 0.87 3.10
CA ALA A 138 1.90 1.61 4.31
C ALA A 138 2.34 0.85 5.55
N VAL A 139 1.94 -0.43 5.66
CA VAL A 139 2.34 -1.30 6.78
C VAL A 139 3.86 -1.46 6.81
N LEU A 140 4.49 -1.76 5.67
CA LEU A 140 5.94 -1.95 5.60
C LEU A 140 6.71 -0.71 6.07
N LEU A 141 6.37 0.46 5.53
CA LEU A 141 7.10 1.70 5.82
C LEU A 141 6.88 2.17 7.26
N HIS A 142 5.64 2.08 7.75
CA HIS A 142 5.32 2.53 9.10
C HIS A 142 5.94 1.60 10.15
N VAL A 143 5.77 0.29 10.02
CA VAL A 143 6.35 -0.67 10.98
C VAL A 143 7.87 -0.62 10.94
N ALA A 144 8.50 -0.50 9.75
CA ALA A 144 9.94 -0.32 9.64
C ALA A 144 10.44 0.93 10.39
N HIS A 145 9.68 2.04 10.34
CA HIS A 145 9.98 3.25 11.08
C HIS A 145 9.78 3.04 12.59
N GLU A 146 8.68 2.43 13.00
CA GLU A 146 8.34 2.19 14.40
C GLU A 146 9.38 1.29 15.11
N VAL A 147 9.78 0.18 14.46
CA VAL A 147 10.81 -0.72 15.00
C VAL A 147 12.24 -0.28 14.66
N ARG A 148 12.41 0.89 14.02
CA ARG A 148 13.70 1.43 13.58
C ARG A 148 14.53 0.41 12.80
N ALA A 149 13.87 -0.28 11.86
CA ALA A 149 14.50 -1.27 11.03
C ALA A 149 15.42 -0.62 9.99
N SER A 150 16.62 -1.17 9.82
CA SER A 150 17.59 -0.80 8.79
C SER A 150 18.41 -2.00 8.40
N GLY A 151 18.53 -2.26 7.08
CA GLY A 151 19.32 -3.36 6.56
C GLY A 151 18.90 -3.80 5.16
N ASP A 152 19.55 -4.84 4.66
CA ASP A 152 19.33 -5.36 3.31
C ASP A 152 17.91 -5.91 3.11
N VAL A 153 17.35 -6.62 4.10
CA VAL A 153 15.96 -7.14 4.03
C VAL A 153 14.96 -5.99 3.97
N THR A 154 15.16 -4.94 4.78
CA THR A 154 14.31 -3.74 4.77
C THR A 154 14.30 -3.08 3.40
N GLU A 155 15.48 -2.78 2.82
CA GLU A 155 15.57 -2.04 1.55
C GLU A 155 15.12 -2.90 0.36
N THR A 156 15.50 -4.18 0.33
CA THR A 156 15.09 -5.07 -0.74
C THR A 156 13.59 -5.36 -0.69
N THR A 157 12.99 -5.46 0.49
CA THR A 157 11.53 -5.65 0.61
C THR A 157 10.76 -4.43 0.12
N LYS A 158 11.21 -3.21 0.38
CA LYS A 158 10.59 -2.00 -0.20
C LYS A 158 10.52 -2.10 -1.73
N THR A 159 11.61 -2.54 -2.35
CA THR A 159 11.68 -2.75 -3.81
C THR A 159 10.71 -3.86 -4.26
N LEU A 160 10.64 -4.99 -3.54
CA LEU A 160 9.70 -6.08 -3.86
C LEU A 160 8.24 -5.64 -3.72
N VAL A 161 7.89 -4.87 -2.69
CA VAL A 161 6.53 -4.30 -2.54
C VAL A 161 6.18 -3.38 -3.71
N ALA A 162 7.13 -2.56 -4.18
CA ALA A 162 6.92 -1.72 -5.36
C ALA A 162 6.69 -2.57 -6.62
N ILE A 163 7.49 -3.62 -6.84
CA ILE A 163 7.31 -4.57 -7.95
C ILE A 163 5.93 -5.23 -7.86
N ASN A 164 5.54 -5.75 -6.68
CA ASN A 164 4.25 -6.41 -6.49
C ASN A 164 3.07 -5.50 -6.84
N ASN A 165 3.12 -4.23 -6.46
CA ASN A 165 2.07 -3.27 -6.77
C ASN A 165 2.02 -2.93 -8.27
N VAL A 166 3.18 -2.83 -8.94
CA VAL A 166 3.24 -2.70 -10.40
C VAL A 166 2.66 -3.94 -11.08
N VAL A 167 3.09 -5.14 -10.66
CA VAL A 167 2.59 -6.41 -11.22
C VAL A 167 1.09 -6.55 -10.97
N SER A 168 0.59 -6.21 -9.78
CA SER A 168 -0.84 -6.22 -9.47
C SER A 168 -1.64 -5.36 -10.44
N PHE A 169 -1.21 -4.11 -10.65
CA PHE A 169 -1.89 -3.19 -11.55
C PHE A 169 -1.83 -3.64 -13.02
N VAL A 170 -0.68 -4.13 -13.47
CA VAL A 170 -0.50 -4.66 -14.83
C VAL A 170 -1.35 -5.91 -15.05
N ALA A 171 -1.31 -6.88 -14.13
CA ALA A 171 -2.09 -8.10 -14.22
C ALA A 171 -3.60 -7.80 -14.17
N PHE A 172 -4.03 -6.91 -13.26
CA PHE A 172 -5.41 -6.44 -13.19
C PHE A 172 -5.87 -5.85 -14.52
N SER A 173 -5.09 -4.92 -15.08
CA SER A 173 -5.41 -4.27 -16.36
C SER A 173 -5.45 -5.27 -17.54
N ALA A 174 -4.58 -6.30 -17.51
CA ALA A 174 -4.53 -7.32 -18.55
C ALA A 174 -5.68 -8.34 -18.45
N LEU A 175 -6.15 -8.65 -17.23
CA LEU A 175 -7.24 -9.61 -17.00
C LEU A 175 -8.63 -8.99 -17.10
N LEU A 176 -8.72 -7.68 -16.95
CA LEU A 176 -9.98 -6.93 -17.00
C LEU A 176 -10.77 -7.15 -18.30
N PRO A 177 -10.14 -7.18 -19.52
CA PRO A 177 -10.81 -7.51 -20.77
C PRO A 177 -11.42 -8.93 -20.78
N LEU A 178 -10.79 -9.92 -20.14
CA LEU A 178 -11.28 -11.29 -20.14
C LEU A 178 -12.59 -11.44 -19.35
N VAL A 179 -12.75 -10.65 -18.29
CA VAL A 179 -14.00 -10.59 -17.53
C VAL A 179 -15.08 -9.89 -18.33
N GLN A 180 -14.75 -8.82 -19.07
CA GLN A 180 -15.70 -8.10 -19.92
C GLN A 180 -16.15 -8.92 -21.14
N PHE A 181 -15.28 -9.75 -21.68
CA PHE A 181 -15.63 -10.61 -22.83
C PHE A 181 -16.80 -11.53 -22.54
N SER A 182 -16.88 -12.05 -21.31
CA SER A 182 -18.02 -12.88 -20.87
C SER A 182 -19.35 -12.13 -20.84
N SER A 183 -19.34 -10.79 -20.90
CA SER A 183 -20.51 -9.91 -20.81
C SER A 183 -21.02 -9.43 -22.17
N GLY A 184 -20.50 -9.95 -23.31
CA GLY A 184 -21.00 -9.67 -24.66
C GLY A 184 -20.69 -8.29 -25.23
N LYS A 185 -19.72 -7.52 -24.65
CA LYS A 185 -19.28 -6.22 -25.15
C LYS A 185 -18.36 -6.35 -26.38
N SER A 186 -18.25 -5.28 -27.16
CA SER A 186 -17.35 -5.25 -28.32
C SER A 186 -15.87 -5.25 -27.92
N TRP A 187 -14.99 -5.82 -28.74
CA TRP A 187 -13.55 -5.85 -28.49
C TRP A 187 -12.93 -4.44 -28.30
N SER A 188 -13.42 -3.45 -29.05
CA SER A 188 -12.95 -2.07 -28.93
C SER A 188 -13.26 -1.45 -27.56
N GLU A 189 -14.44 -1.70 -27.03
CA GLU A 189 -14.83 -1.21 -25.70
C GLU A 189 -14.07 -1.93 -24.58
N ILE A 190 -13.85 -3.25 -24.76
CA ILE A 190 -13.18 -4.10 -23.80
C ILE A 190 -11.70 -3.71 -23.62
N LEU A 191 -10.99 -3.38 -24.71
CA LEU A 191 -9.55 -3.10 -24.67
C LEU A 191 -9.25 -1.61 -24.45
N LEU A 192 -10.10 -0.70 -24.92
CA LEU A 192 -9.82 0.73 -24.91
C LEU A 192 -9.68 1.29 -23.48
N LEU A 193 -10.62 0.96 -22.60
CA LEU A 193 -10.66 1.52 -21.25
C LEU A 193 -9.49 1.08 -20.37
N PRO A 194 -9.14 -0.23 -20.27
CA PRO A 194 -7.95 -0.65 -19.52
C PRO A 194 -6.65 -0.09 -20.08
N THR A 195 -6.53 -0.06 -21.42
CA THR A 195 -5.38 0.52 -22.12
C THR A 195 -5.25 2.00 -21.81
N TYR A 196 -6.36 2.75 -21.90
CA TYR A 196 -6.40 4.16 -21.55
C TYR A 196 -6.00 4.40 -20.09
N ARG A 197 -6.57 3.63 -19.14
CA ARG A 197 -6.24 3.75 -17.71
C ARG A 197 -4.79 3.42 -17.44
N PHE A 198 -4.24 2.39 -18.08
CA PHE A 198 -2.85 1.97 -17.89
C PHE A 198 -1.87 3.02 -18.45
N PHE A 199 -1.94 3.29 -19.75
CA PHE A 199 -1.01 4.21 -20.40
C PHE A 199 -1.24 5.66 -19.98
N GLY A 200 -2.48 6.07 -19.77
CA GLY A 200 -2.81 7.40 -19.27
C GLY A 200 -2.21 7.66 -17.89
N SER A 201 -2.35 6.70 -16.96
CA SER A 201 -1.73 6.82 -15.62
C SER A 201 -0.20 6.80 -15.69
N LEU A 202 0.37 6.00 -16.58
CA LEU A 202 1.81 5.96 -16.83
C LEU A 202 2.32 7.30 -17.33
N ILE A 203 1.67 7.87 -18.36
CA ILE A 203 2.02 9.18 -18.94
C ILE A 203 1.87 10.28 -17.90
N LEU A 204 0.74 10.30 -17.17
CA LEU A 204 0.49 11.29 -16.11
C LEU A 204 1.56 11.19 -15.02
N GLY A 205 1.87 10.00 -14.54
CA GLY A 205 2.89 9.78 -13.52
C GLY A 205 4.29 10.18 -14.00
N CYS A 206 4.64 9.84 -15.26
CA CYS A 206 5.93 10.22 -15.84
C CYS A 206 6.08 11.74 -16.03
N THR A 207 5.06 12.40 -16.56
CA THR A 207 5.10 13.86 -16.76
C THR A 207 5.12 14.60 -15.43
N ALA A 208 4.27 14.21 -14.48
CA ALA A 208 4.25 14.80 -13.15
C ALA A 208 5.57 14.57 -12.40
N GLY A 209 6.14 13.35 -12.51
CA GLY A 209 7.44 13.01 -11.92
C GLY A 209 8.58 13.86 -12.49
N ALA A 210 8.63 14.04 -13.80
CA ALA A 210 9.60 14.91 -14.44
C ALA A 210 9.44 16.38 -14.00
N VAL A 211 8.20 16.89 -13.92
CA VAL A 211 7.93 18.25 -13.44
C VAL A 211 8.36 18.42 -11.98
N VAL A 212 7.97 17.52 -11.09
CA VAL A 212 8.36 17.57 -9.67
C VAL A 212 9.88 17.53 -9.53
N TYR A 213 10.55 16.64 -10.27
CA TYR A 213 12.02 16.58 -10.29
C TYR A 213 12.66 17.92 -10.73
N VAL A 214 12.19 18.49 -11.84
CA VAL A 214 12.74 19.78 -12.33
C VAL A 214 12.51 20.91 -11.32
N LEU A 215 11.32 21.01 -10.73
CA LEU A 215 11.01 22.04 -9.74
C LEU A 215 11.88 21.89 -8.49
N THR A 216 12.00 20.68 -7.95
CA THR A 216 12.81 20.42 -6.76
C THR A 216 14.31 20.59 -7.02
N HIS A 217 14.78 20.25 -8.23
CA HIS A 217 16.18 20.43 -8.62
C HIS A 217 16.55 21.88 -8.82
N ARG A 218 15.68 22.69 -9.45
CA ARG A 218 15.91 24.14 -9.66
C ARG A 218 15.86 24.95 -8.37
N THR A 219 15.15 24.45 -7.35
CA THR A 219 15.04 25.12 -6.03
C THR A 219 16.00 24.53 -4.99
N ARG A 220 17.18 24.07 -5.43
CA ARG A 220 18.18 23.42 -4.56
C ARG A 220 18.56 24.25 -3.34
N GLU A 221 18.66 25.57 -3.49
CA GLU A 221 19.00 26.51 -2.41
C GLU A 221 17.83 26.76 -1.44
N ALA A 222 16.59 26.58 -1.90
CA ALA A 222 15.36 26.84 -1.12
C ALA A 222 14.72 25.53 -0.61
N THR A 223 15.44 24.81 0.24
CA THR A 223 15.04 23.48 0.77
C THR A 223 13.65 23.47 1.39
N GLN A 224 13.21 24.58 1.98
CA GLN A 224 11.90 24.74 2.61
C GLN A 224 10.71 24.55 1.64
N TYR A 225 10.89 24.79 0.33
CA TYR A 225 9.81 24.64 -0.66
C TYR A 225 9.76 23.26 -1.32
N ARG A 226 10.79 22.44 -1.18
CA ARG A 226 10.86 21.12 -1.83
C ARG A 226 9.72 20.20 -1.38
N LEU A 227 9.45 20.18 -0.08
CA LEU A 227 8.35 19.38 0.48
C LEU A 227 7.01 19.81 -0.11
N ALA A 228 6.78 21.13 -0.27
CA ALA A 228 5.56 21.66 -0.86
C ALA A 228 5.41 21.25 -2.34
N PHE A 229 6.51 21.27 -3.13
CA PHE A 229 6.48 20.79 -4.52
C PHE A 229 6.17 19.29 -4.61
N VAL A 230 6.71 18.49 -3.72
CA VAL A 230 6.45 17.04 -3.70
C VAL A 230 4.99 16.76 -3.29
N ILE A 231 4.53 17.32 -2.17
CA ILE A 231 3.16 17.10 -1.69
C ILE A 231 2.16 17.64 -2.72
N GLY A 232 2.36 18.86 -3.21
CA GLY A 232 1.51 19.48 -4.22
C GLY A 232 1.51 18.70 -5.54
N GLY A 233 2.67 18.20 -5.97
CA GLY A 233 2.81 17.35 -7.15
C GLY A 233 2.05 16.03 -7.03
N VAL A 234 2.15 15.36 -5.88
CA VAL A 234 1.41 14.12 -5.62
C VAL A 234 -0.09 14.38 -5.57
N MET A 235 -0.54 15.40 -4.83
CA MET A 235 -1.96 15.76 -4.74
C MET A 235 -2.53 16.14 -6.11
N LEU A 236 -1.80 16.93 -6.90
CA LEU A 236 -2.21 17.30 -8.25
C LEU A 236 -2.30 16.08 -9.16
N THR A 237 -1.33 15.17 -9.09
CA THR A 237 -1.32 13.93 -9.87
C THR A 237 -2.51 13.04 -9.51
N THR A 238 -2.79 12.86 -8.21
CA THR A 238 -3.94 12.09 -7.72
C THR A 238 -5.26 12.74 -8.18
N GLY A 239 -5.37 14.06 -8.03
CA GLY A 239 -6.54 14.83 -8.46
C GLY A 239 -6.77 14.75 -9.97
N LEU A 240 -5.75 14.94 -10.80
CA LEU A 240 -5.83 14.81 -12.25
C LEU A 240 -6.15 13.37 -12.68
N ALA A 241 -5.60 12.37 -11.98
CA ALA A 241 -5.96 10.98 -12.25
C ALA A 241 -7.46 10.74 -12.05
N ASN A 242 -8.05 11.27 -10.98
CA ASN A 242 -9.50 11.19 -10.76
C ASN A 242 -10.29 11.94 -11.85
N VAL A 243 -9.90 13.17 -12.23
CA VAL A 243 -10.55 13.97 -13.28
C VAL A 243 -10.53 13.25 -14.62
N PHE A 244 -9.42 12.62 -14.98
CA PHE A 244 -9.26 11.90 -16.24
C PHE A 244 -9.70 10.42 -16.18
N ASN A 245 -10.34 9.97 -15.10
CA ASN A 245 -10.71 8.57 -14.87
C ASN A 245 -9.54 7.58 -15.00
N LEU A 246 -8.34 8.02 -14.61
CA LEU A 246 -7.12 7.22 -14.54
C LEU A 246 -6.97 6.59 -13.15
N SER A 247 -5.88 5.85 -12.93
CA SER A 247 -5.61 5.26 -11.62
C SER A 247 -4.94 6.26 -10.67
N ALA A 248 -5.69 6.72 -9.67
CA ALA A 248 -5.18 7.57 -8.59
C ALA A 248 -4.14 6.88 -7.68
N LEU A 249 -3.97 5.56 -7.80
CA LEU A 249 -2.96 4.78 -7.08
C LEU A 249 -1.70 4.57 -7.93
N TYR A 250 -1.86 4.23 -9.22
CA TYR A 250 -0.74 3.91 -10.09
C TYR A 250 0.04 5.16 -10.51
N ALA A 251 -0.64 6.27 -10.81
CA ALA A 251 0.02 7.51 -11.24
C ALA A 251 1.00 8.08 -10.18
N PRO A 252 0.66 8.20 -8.89
CA PRO A 252 1.62 8.62 -7.85
C PRO A 252 2.77 7.64 -7.64
N LEU A 253 2.53 6.33 -7.78
CA LEU A 253 3.59 5.32 -7.74
C LEU A 253 4.62 5.56 -8.87
N VAL A 254 4.13 5.74 -10.10
CA VAL A 254 4.97 6.04 -11.26
C VAL A 254 5.71 7.36 -11.09
N LEU A 255 5.05 8.40 -10.55
CA LEU A 255 5.69 9.67 -10.21
C LEU A 255 6.91 9.45 -9.31
N GLY A 256 6.76 8.67 -8.23
CA GLY A 256 7.85 8.34 -7.33
C GLY A 256 8.98 7.57 -8.01
N ILE A 257 8.65 6.59 -8.86
CA ILE A 257 9.63 5.82 -9.65
C ILE A 257 10.44 6.76 -10.56
N VAL A 258 9.76 7.67 -11.26
CA VAL A 258 10.41 8.61 -12.19
C VAL A 258 11.34 9.56 -11.43
N VAL A 259 10.87 10.18 -10.35
CA VAL A 259 11.70 11.06 -9.52
C VAL A 259 12.95 10.33 -9.06
N LYS A 260 12.83 9.10 -8.52
CA LYS A 260 13.98 8.32 -8.05
C LYS A 260 15.00 8.01 -9.14
N ASN A 261 14.53 7.75 -10.36
CA ASN A 261 15.42 7.34 -11.45
C ASN A 261 15.98 8.52 -12.26
N LEU A 262 15.42 9.71 -12.14
CA LEU A 262 16.00 10.96 -12.67
C LEU A 262 17.02 11.57 -11.71
N GLU A 263 16.92 11.26 -10.42
CA GLU A 263 17.77 11.82 -9.40
C GLU A 263 19.17 11.18 -9.43
N GLN A 264 20.20 12.00 -9.55
CA GLN A 264 21.59 11.55 -9.52
C GLN A 264 22.18 11.58 -8.08
N GLU A 265 21.78 12.56 -7.32
CA GLU A 265 22.16 12.74 -5.91
C GLU A 265 20.90 12.66 -5.07
N ASP A 266 20.78 11.79 -4.13
CA ASP A 266 19.58 11.48 -3.30
C ASP A 266 18.94 12.70 -2.58
N THR A 267 18.81 13.83 -3.27
CA THR A 267 18.36 15.12 -2.71
C THR A 267 16.85 15.18 -2.50
N VAL A 268 16.06 14.57 -3.38
CA VAL A 268 14.58 14.54 -3.29
C VAL A 268 14.13 13.32 -2.50
N SER A 269 14.79 12.18 -2.72
CA SER A 269 14.49 10.93 -2.00
C SER A 269 14.82 11.01 -0.50
N GLN A 270 15.72 11.91 -0.10
CA GLN A 270 16.04 12.19 1.31
C GLN A 270 15.14 13.23 1.97
N ILE A 271 14.16 13.81 1.26
CA ILE A 271 13.18 14.70 1.90
C ILE A 271 12.47 13.92 3.00
N GLN A 272 12.78 14.30 4.24
CA GLN A 272 12.11 13.74 5.39
C GLN A 272 10.73 14.38 5.50
N PHE A 273 9.69 13.59 5.33
CA PHE A 273 8.32 14.03 5.58
C PHE A 273 8.06 14.30 7.08
N GLY A 274 9.03 13.93 7.93
CA GLY A 274 8.99 14.13 9.37
C GLY A 274 7.80 13.42 10.04
N GLU A 275 7.49 13.85 11.26
CA GLU A 275 6.35 13.36 12.04
C GLU A 275 5.00 13.66 11.36
N SER A 276 4.95 14.69 10.49
CA SER A 276 3.73 15.05 9.76
C SER A 276 3.22 13.92 8.84
N PHE A 277 4.09 13.00 8.43
CA PHE A 277 3.68 11.85 7.61
C PHE A 277 2.84 10.85 8.40
N GLU A 278 3.04 10.78 9.71
CA GLU A 278 2.28 9.89 10.60
C GLU A 278 0.79 10.27 10.64
N LEU A 279 0.46 11.55 10.49
CA LEU A 279 -0.94 12.00 10.41
C LEU A 279 -1.72 11.30 9.27
N PHE A 280 -1.06 11.08 8.14
CA PHE A 280 -1.66 10.38 7.01
C PHE A 280 -1.86 8.89 7.27
N PHE A 281 -0.93 8.24 7.99
CA PHE A 281 -1.11 6.86 8.42
C PHE A 281 -2.27 6.73 9.42
N ILE A 282 -2.36 7.62 10.39
CA ILE A 282 -3.47 7.66 11.35
C ILE A 282 -4.81 7.71 10.61
N VAL A 283 -4.99 8.69 9.73
CA VAL A 283 -6.25 8.85 8.97
C VAL A 283 -6.56 7.61 8.14
N LEU A 284 -5.53 7.07 7.44
CA LEU A 284 -5.69 5.89 6.60
C LEU A 284 -6.15 4.68 7.42
N PHE A 285 -5.46 4.36 8.52
CA PHE A 285 -5.73 3.14 9.26
C PHE A 285 -6.93 3.22 10.20
N VAL A 286 -7.24 4.40 10.75
CA VAL A 286 -8.50 4.60 11.48
C VAL A 286 -9.68 4.47 10.51
N SER A 287 -9.61 5.08 9.32
CA SER A 287 -10.65 4.93 8.30
C SER A 287 -10.77 3.48 7.81
N ALA A 288 -9.65 2.77 7.62
CA ALA A 288 -9.65 1.37 7.26
C ALA A 288 -10.35 0.51 8.33
N GLY A 289 -9.97 0.70 9.61
CA GLY A 289 -10.61 0.01 10.73
C GLY A 289 -12.10 0.30 10.85
N ALA A 290 -12.51 1.56 10.65
CA ALA A 290 -13.93 1.96 10.69
C ALA A 290 -14.77 1.32 9.56
N ASN A 291 -14.18 1.09 8.39
CA ASN A 291 -14.84 0.42 7.27
C ASN A 291 -14.90 -1.12 7.40
N LEU A 292 -14.42 -1.71 8.50
CA LEU A 292 -14.52 -3.15 8.72
C LEU A 292 -15.95 -3.55 9.10
N HIS A 293 -16.57 -4.38 8.27
CA HIS A 293 -17.90 -4.96 8.53
C HIS A 293 -17.73 -6.37 9.13
N LEU A 294 -17.82 -6.48 10.46
CA LEU A 294 -17.65 -7.75 11.18
C LEU A 294 -18.61 -8.85 10.72
N HIS A 295 -19.84 -8.49 10.34
CA HIS A 295 -20.83 -9.44 9.87
C HIS A 295 -20.40 -10.14 8.57
N ASP A 296 -19.85 -9.38 7.62
CA ASP A 296 -19.40 -9.92 6.32
C ASP A 296 -18.19 -10.82 6.50
N LEU A 297 -17.29 -10.46 7.42
CA LEU A 297 -16.13 -11.28 7.78
C LEU A 297 -16.53 -12.66 8.30
N ILE A 298 -17.58 -12.75 9.13
CA ILE A 298 -18.04 -14.01 9.70
C ILE A 298 -18.69 -14.88 8.61
N THR A 299 -19.51 -14.31 7.76
CA THR A 299 -20.27 -15.04 6.72
C THR A 299 -19.34 -15.62 5.65
N LEU A 300 -18.27 -14.91 5.27
CA LEU A 300 -17.32 -15.33 4.23
C LEU A 300 -16.04 -15.94 4.80
N ALA A 301 -15.99 -16.14 6.11
CA ALA A 301 -14.81 -16.63 6.81
C ALA A 301 -14.11 -17.82 6.14
N PRO A 302 -14.80 -18.89 5.66
CA PRO A 302 -14.11 -20.01 5.04
C PRO A 302 -13.29 -19.64 3.81
N VAL A 303 -13.86 -18.82 2.90
CA VAL A 303 -13.17 -18.39 1.66
C VAL A 303 -12.08 -17.39 1.98
N VAL A 304 -12.32 -16.48 2.91
CA VAL A 304 -11.33 -15.49 3.37
C VAL A 304 -10.14 -16.21 4.03
N ILE A 305 -10.38 -17.17 4.92
CA ILE A 305 -9.32 -17.95 5.56
C ILE A 305 -8.50 -18.71 4.54
N LEU A 306 -9.19 -19.39 3.59
CA LEU A 306 -8.54 -20.10 2.49
C LEU A 306 -7.62 -19.16 1.70
N LEU A 307 -8.12 -17.98 1.32
CA LEU A 307 -7.36 -16.97 0.60
C LEU A 307 -6.17 -16.46 1.41
N VAL A 308 -6.38 -16.14 2.69
CA VAL A 308 -5.34 -15.63 3.60
C VAL A 308 -4.20 -16.64 3.75
N VAL A 309 -4.53 -17.90 4.03
CA VAL A 309 -3.52 -18.96 4.21
C VAL A 309 -2.77 -19.21 2.90
N THR A 310 -3.51 -19.42 1.80
CA THR A 310 -2.92 -19.75 0.50
C THR A 310 -2.02 -18.62 -0.01
N ARG A 311 -2.48 -17.37 0.10
CA ARG A 311 -1.69 -16.20 -0.30
C ARG A 311 -0.42 -16.06 0.54
N SER A 312 -0.53 -16.23 1.86
CA SER A 312 0.64 -16.14 2.75
C SER A 312 1.68 -17.19 2.41
N LEU A 313 1.25 -18.43 2.18
CA LEU A 313 2.14 -19.53 1.78
C LEU A 313 2.77 -19.27 0.40
N ALA A 314 1.99 -18.79 -0.57
CA ALA A 314 2.49 -18.49 -1.92
C ALA A 314 3.55 -17.37 -1.89
N LYS A 315 3.32 -16.29 -1.14
CA LYS A 315 4.26 -15.18 -1.00
C LYS A 315 5.57 -15.62 -0.34
N VAL A 316 5.50 -16.25 0.81
CA VAL A 316 6.70 -16.75 1.51
C VAL A 316 7.39 -17.81 0.66
N GLY A 317 6.64 -18.77 0.10
CA GLY A 317 7.18 -19.83 -0.74
C GLY A 317 7.87 -19.33 -2.00
N GLY A 318 7.30 -18.33 -2.67
CA GLY A 318 7.90 -17.72 -3.87
C GLY A 318 9.24 -17.03 -3.57
N VAL A 319 9.32 -16.27 -2.49
CA VAL A 319 10.58 -15.65 -2.06
C VAL A 319 11.60 -16.70 -1.65
N VAL A 320 11.20 -17.67 -0.84
CA VAL A 320 12.09 -18.75 -0.36
C VAL A 320 12.60 -19.61 -1.51
N ALA A 321 11.77 -19.91 -2.52
CA ALA A 321 12.19 -20.70 -3.67
C ALA A 321 13.33 -20.03 -4.46
N VAL A 322 13.21 -18.71 -4.70
CA VAL A 322 14.28 -17.96 -5.38
C VAL A 322 15.52 -17.82 -4.48
N ALA A 323 15.33 -17.55 -3.19
CA ALA A 323 16.42 -17.44 -2.23
C ALA A 323 17.21 -18.76 -2.09
N ALA A 324 16.52 -19.90 -2.10
CA ALA A 324 17.16 -21.22 -2.09
C ALA A 324 18.03 -21.45 -3.34
N ALA A 325 17.57 -21.01 -4.51
CA ALA A 325 18.34 -21.08 -5.76
C ALA A 325 19.60 -20.20 -5.73
N THR A 326 19.55 -19.08 -4.97
CA THR A 326 20.66 -18.14 -4.81
C THR A 326 21.51 -18.37 -3.55
N ARG A 327 21.21 -19.43 -2.78
CA ARG A 327 21.87 -19.78 -1.51
C ARG A 327 21.82 -18.67 -0.46
N GLU A 328 20.77 -17.89 -0.46
CA GLU A 328 20.56 -16.87 0.56
C GLU A 328 20.13 -17.51 1.90
N ALA A 329 20.40 -16.82 3.01
CA ALA A 329 20.04 -17.29 4.35
C ALA A 329 18.50 -17.41 4.51
N LEU A 330 18.05 -18.60 4.92
CA LEU A 330 16.61 -18.93 4.99
C LEU A 330 15.81 -17.98 5.89
N ASN A 331 16.40 -17.56 7.03
CA ASN A 331 15.74 -16.61 7.94
C ASN A 331 15.46 -15.26 7.26
N LYS A 332 16.39 -14.74 6.46
CA LYS A 332 16.20 -13.50 5.70
C LYS A 332 15.17 -13.66 4.59
N ALA A 333 15.17 -14.79 3.88
CA ALA A 333 14.18 -15.10 2.85
C ALA A 333 12.78 -15.20 3.43
N VAL A 334 12.61 -15.93 4.55
CA VAL A 334 11.32 -16.05 5.25
C VAL A 334 10.86 -14.70 5.76
N ALA A 335 11.73 -13.91 6.41
CA ALA A 335 11.41 -12.57 6.88
C ALA A 335 10.92 -11.67 5.74
N ARG A 336 11.64 -11.68 4.60
CA ARG A 336 11.26 -10.93 3.40
C ARG A 336 9.90 -11.35 2.85
N GLY A 337 9.64 -12.66 2.77
CA GLY A 337 8.34 -13.20 2.38
C GLY A 337 7.21 -12.79 3.34
N MET A 338 7.46 -12.81 4.65
CA MET A 338 6.50 -12.36 5.67
C MET A 338 6.18 -10.86 5.55
N LEU A 339 7.17 -10.03 5.26
CA LEU A 339 7.00 -8.59 5.02
C LEU A 339 6.17 -8.27 3.76
N LEU A 340 5.99 -9.20 2.83
CA LEU A 340 5.11 -9.07 1.67
C LEU A 340 3.65 -9.47 1.96
N ILE A 341 3.37 -10.11 3.11
CA ILE A 341 2.03 -10.59 3.46
C ILE A 341 1.02 -9.45 3.69
N PRO A 342 1.33 -8.34 4.39
CA PRO A 342 0.36 -7.27 4.59
C PRO A 342 -0.22 -6.75 3.28
N MET A 343 -1.54 -6.51 3.25
CA MET A 343 -2.28 -6.06 2.05
C MET A 343 -3.29 -5.00 2.47
N ALA A 344 -3.35 -3.88 1.73
CA ALA A 344 -4.18 -2.74 2.09
C ALA A 344 -4.62 -1.91 0.85
N GLY A 345 -4.29 -0.64 0.82
CA GLY A 345 -4.81 0.39 -0.07
C GLY A 345 -4.90 0.05 -1.56
N MET A 346 -3.86 -0.59 -2.15
CA MET A 346 -3.90 -0.98 -3.56
C MET A 346 -5.04 -1.98 -3.83
N ALA A 347 -5.20 -3.00 -2.97
CA ALA A 347 -6.26 -3.98 -3.12
C ALA A 347 -7.65 -3.34 -2.98
N ILE A 348 -7.83 -2.42 -2.01
CA ILE A 348 -9.07 -1.67 -1.84
C ILE A 348 -9.38 -0.85 -3.10
N GLY A 349 -8.40 -0.11 -3.62
CA GLY A 349 -8.57 0.73 -4.80
C GLY A 349 -8.95 -0.07 -6.05
N LEU A 350 -8.28 -1.21 -6.31
CA LEU A 350 -8.60 -2.08 -7.44
C LEU A 350 -9.96 -2.76 -7.28
N THR A 351 -10.35 -3.13 -6.05
CA THR A 351 -11.68 -3.68 -5.76
C THR A 351 -12.78 -2.65 -6.06
N ARG A 352 -12.58 -1.38 -5.72
CA ARG A 352 -13.52 -0.29 -6.09
C ARG A 352 -13.61 -0.14 -7.61
N THR A 353 -12.48 -0.15 -8.31
CA THR A 353 -12.47 -0.11 -9.78
C THR A 353 -13.24 -1.30 -10.36
N THR A 354 -13.14 -2.48 -9.75
CA THR A 354 -13.93 -3.65 -10.15
C THR A 354 -15.42 -3.43 -9.95
N ALA A 355 -15.83 -2.85 -8.81
CA ALA A 355 -17.23 -2.54 -8.53
C ALA A 355 -17.82 -1.53 -9.51
N GLU A 356 -17.06 -0.53 -9.92
CA GLU A 356 -17.48 0.44 -10.94
C GLU A 356 -17.67 -0.17 -12.34
N LEU A 357 -16.83 -1.16 -12.70
CA LEU A 357 -16.80 -1.76 -14.04
C LEU A 357 -17.70 -2.98 -14.17
N PHE A 358 -17.91 -3.72 -13.10
CA PHE A 358 -18.65 -4.99 -13.03
C PHE A 358 -19.61 -5.02 -11.84
N PRO A 359 -20.72 -4.29 -11.87
CA PRO A 359 -21.67 -4.25 -10.74
C PRO A 359 -22.17 -5.65 -10.35
N ASP A 360 -22.42 -6.52 -11.33
CA ASP A 360 -22.92 -7.89 -11.10
C ASP A 360 -21.98 -8.79 -10.32
N GLN A 361 -20.66 -8.56 -10.43
CA GLN A 361 -19.62 -9.35 -9.77
C GLN A 361 -18.98 -8.61 -8.59
N ALA A 362 -19.32 -7.33 -8.44
CA ALA A 362 -18.73 -6.44 -7.44
C ALA A 362 -18.88 -7.00 -6.02
N ALA A 363 -20.05 -7.50 -5.68
CA ALA A 363 -20.35 -8.00 -4.34
C ALA A 363 -19.45 -9.19 -3.96
N SER A 364 -19.31 -10.19 -4.83
CA SER A 364 -18.49 -11.37 -4.54
C SER A 364 -16.99 -11.06 -4.51
N VAL A 365 -16.49 -10.24 -5.44
CA VAL A 365 -15.09 -9.80 -5.46
C VAL A 365 -14.78 -8.95 -4.24
N ALA A 366 -15.61 -7.95 -3.96
CA ALA A 366 -15.43 -7.06 -2.81
C ALA A 366 -15.44 -7.83 -1.50
N ALA A 367 -16.40 -8.73 -1.32
CA ALA A 367 -16.54 -9.50 -0.10
C ALA A 367 -15.30 -10.35 0.21
N VAL A 368 -14.75 -11.05 -0.79
CA VAL A 368 -13.56 -11.88 -0.63
C VAL A 368 -12.30 -11.04 -0.41
N VAL A 369 -12.10 -10.00 -1.23
CA VAL A 369 -10.89 -9.16 -1.16
C VAL A 369 -10.89 -8.30 0.09
N LEU A 370 -12.00 -7.59 0.39
CA LEU A 370 -12.06 -6.72 1.56
C LEU A 370 -12.03 -7.52 2.86
N GLY A 371 -12.64 -8.73 2.88
CA GLY A 371 -12.49 -9.65 4.00
C GLY A 371 -11.04 -10.05 4.24
N ALA A 372 -10.29 -10.38 3.18
CA ALA A 372 -8.87 -10.68 3.30
C ALA A 372 -8.04 -9.44 3.70
N VAL A 373 -8.35 -8.26 3.14
CA VAL A 373 -7.71 -6.98 3.55
C VAL A 373 -7.89 -6.77 5.05
N ALA A 374 -9.11 -6.93 5.57
CA ALA A 374 -9.41 -6.76 6.99
C ALA A 374 -8.53 -7.66 7.89
N VAL A 375 -8.38 -8.93 7.51
CA VAL A 375 -7.50 -9.86 8.24
C VAL A 375 -6.04 -9.41 8.12
N PHE A 376 -5.56 -9.11 6.91
CA PHE A 376 -4.16 -8.72 6.70
C PHE A 376 -3.80 -7.35 7.29
N GLU A 377 -4.71 -6.43 7.37
CA GLU A 377 -4.48 -5.16 8.05
C GLU A 377 -4.40 -5.34 9.57
N THR A 378 -5.16 -6.30 10.12
CA THR A 378 -5.13 -6.59 11.56
C THR A 378 -3.87 -7.37 11.97
N ILE A 379 -3.53 -8.45 11.26
CA ILE A 379 -2.40 -9.32 11.62
C ILE A 379 -1.08 -8.87 10.98
N GLY A 380 -1.15 -8.09 9.92
CA GLY A 380 0.00 -7.66 9.11
C GLY A 380 1.04 -6.87 9.91
N PRO A 381 0.67 -5.83 10.67
CA PRO A 381 1.63 -5.05 11.44
C PRO A 381 2.39 -5.86 12.49
N PRO A 382 1.74 -6.68 13.37
CA PRO A 382 2.46 -7.57 14.27
C PRO A 382 3.39 -8.55 13.55
N LEU A 383 2.92 -9.10 12.42
CA LEU A 383 3.71 -10.02 11.61
C LEU A 383 4.94 -9.33 10.99
N ALA A 384 4.78 -8.10 10.52
CA ALA A 384 5.88 -7.31 9.98
C ALA A 384 6.91 -6.96 11.05
N ALA A 385 6.48 -6.56 12.24
CA ALA A 385 7.37 -6.31 13.37
C ALA A 385 8.17 -7.56 13.75
N TYR A 386 7.51 -8.72 13.79
CA TYR A 386 8.17 -10.01 14.02
C TYR A 386 9.19 -10.33 12.90
N ALA A 387 8.84 -10.09 11.65
CA ALA A 387 9.71 -10.36 10.51
C ALA A 387 10.99 -9.50 10.52
N PHE A 388 10.90 -8.21 10.89
CA PHE A 388 12.08 -7.37 11.08
C PHE A 388 12.99 -7.86 12.20
N ASN A 389 12.42 -8.37 13.30
CA ASN A 389 13.19 -9.00 14.35
C ASN A 389 13.85 -10.30 13.88
N LEU A 390 13.14 -11.14 13.12
CA LEU A 390 13.69 -12.39 12.55
C LEU A 390 14.83 -12.12 11.57
N ALA A 391 14.77 -11.02 10.82
CA ALA A 391 15.84 -10.55 9.94
C ALA A 391 17.06 -10.01 10.72
N GLY A 392 16.90 -9.67 12.01
CA GLY A 392 17.92 -9.01 12.82
C GLY A 392 18.12 -7.53 12.48
N GLU A 393 17.14 -6.89 11.83
CA GLU A 393 17.24 -5.52 11.36
C GLU A 393 16.47 -4.51 12.24
N ALA A 394 15.65 -4.97 13.18
CA ALA A 394 14.98 -4.11 14.16
C ALA A 394 16.02 -3.41 15.07
N GLY A 395 15.81 -2.11 15.33
CA GLY A 395 16.67 -1.28 16.17
C GLY A 395 18.03 -0.88 15.54
N GLN A 396 18.33 -1.31 14.32
CA GLN A 396 19.62 -1.03 13.68
C GLN A 396 19.80 0.43 13.22
N ALA A 397 18.70 1.14 12.94
CA ALA A 397 18.76 2.54 12.54
C ALA A 397 19.40 3.46 13.60
N GLN A 398 19.33 3.11 14.88
CA GLN A 398 19.98 3.86 15.96
C GLN A 398 21.49 3.67 16.00
N LYS A 399 22.00 2.47 15.64
CA LYS A 399 23.44 2.19 15.68
C LYS A 399 24.22 2.97 14.65
N HIS A 400 23.61 3.32 13.51
CA HIS A 400 24.24 4.12 12.46
C HIS A 400 24.27 5.63 12.74
N THR A 401 23.50 6.11 13.72
CA THR A 401 23.44 7.55 14.11
C THR A 401 24.11 7.84 15.45
N SER A 402 24.67 6.82 16.13
CA SER A 402 25.38 7.06 17.37
C SER A 402 26.76 7.73 17.13
N PRO A 403 27.21 8.66 18.00
CA PRO A 403 28.52 9.32 17.87
C PRO A 403 29.71 8.33 17.81
N GLU A 404 29.57 7.14 18.40
CA GLU A 404 30.59 6.08 18.36
C GLU A 404 30.75 5.45 16.95
N ALA A 405 29.67 5.32 16.17
CA ALA A 405 29.73 4.80 14.80
C ALA A 405 30.37 5.82 13.84
N LEU A 406 30.22 7.11 14.10
CA LEU A 406 30.90 8.18 13.36
C LEU A 406 32.41 8.22 13.65
N ALA A 407 32.83 7.86 14.87
CA ALA A 407 34.24 7.81 15.24
C ALA A 407 34.98 6.65 14.56
N THR A 408 34.37 5.47 14.46
CA THR A 408 34.98 4.31 13.80
C THR A 408 35.10 4.47 12.29
N THR A 409 34.18 5.15 11.62
CA THR A 409 34.29 5.44 10.17
C THR A 409 35.34 6.49 9.84
N VAL A 410 35.70 7.35 10.79
CA VAL A 410 36.79 8.34 10.63
C VAL A 410 38.18 7.69 10.89
N GLU A 411 38.25 6.71 11.80
CA GLU A 411 39.50 5.95 12.03
C GLU A 411 39.83 4.95 10.92
N GLU A 412 38.87 4.37 10.23
CA GLU A 412 39.11 3.50 9.07
C GLU A 412 39.45 4.27 7.78
N ALA A 413 39.22 5.58 7.74
CA ALA A 413 39.51 6.46 6.60
C ALA A 413 40.84 7.26 6.73
N SER A 414 41.52 7.15 7.88
CA SER A 414 42.83 7.73 8.15
C SER A 414 43.94 6.69 8.11
#